data_c62ec1273f8c9150c967bcd237b0682e
#
_entry.id   c62ec1273f8c9150c967bcd237b0682e
#
_cell.length_a   1.000
_cell.length_b   1.000
_cell.length_c   1.000
_cell.angle_alpha   90.00
_cell.angle_beta   90.00
_cell.angle_gamma   90.00
#
_symmetry.space_group_name_H-M   'P 1'
#
loop_
_entity.id
_entity.type
_entity.pdbx_description
1 polymer ?
#
loop_
_entity_poly.entity_id
_entity_poly.type
_entity_poly.pdbx_seq_one_letter_code
_entity_poly.pdbx_strand_id
1 'polypeptide(L)'
;MVRILRPWIYQPFFQSSSNTNALPDHVYLVCEPPGEPYYLGRIMEFLHINNNVKEPIDALRLNWYYRPKEIGKKVSDTRQVFASMHSDISPLTALRGKCQIKHKAEVEKLDVLRMTKDSFWYDKLYDRYIHRYYDVIPVFQVINVPVSVKKVLDERWKYIIVEVGRGKEFTSAVKTCKRCSRYSARCVFLDSQVSNLANILIATILLTVRFV
;
A
#
# COMPACT_ATOMS: atom_id res chain seq x y z
N MET A 1 37.21 -6.28 -7.55
CA MET A 1 37.10 -5.07 -8.37
C MET A 1 35.75 -4.42 -8.07
N VAL A 2 35.71 -3.53 -7.08
CA VAL A 2 34.48 -2.87 -6.65
C VAL A 2 34.09 -1.85 -7.73
N ARG A 3 33.03 -2.12 -8.49
CA ARG A 3 32.45 -1.11 -9.37
C ARG A 3 31.81 -0.04 -8.49
N ILE A 4 32.47 1.09 -8.36
CA ILE A 4 31.90 2.31 -7.78
C ILE A 4 30.67 2.66 -8.59
N LEU A 5 29.48 2.47 -7.99
CA LEU A 5 28.23 2.90 -8.57
C LEU A 5 28.32 4.41 -8.82
N ARG A 6 27.96 4.83 -10.02
CA ARG A 6 28.14 6.23 -10.45
C ARG A 6 27.38 7.18 -9.52
N PRO A 7 27.96 8.35 -9.16
CA PRO A 7 27.38 9.30 -8.19
C PRO A 7 25.96 9.75 -8.49
N TRP A 8 25.51 9.72 -9.76
CA TRP A 8 24.17 10.12 -10.16
C TRP A 8 23.05 9.16 -9.69
N ILE A 9 23.39 7.92 -9.29
CA ILE A 9 22.41 6.98 -8.72
C ILE A 9 22.01 7.42 -7.30
N TYR A 10 22.90 8.09 -6.59
CA TYR A 10 22.70 8.47 -5.19
C TYR A 10 22.02 9.85 -5.04
N GLN A 11 22.30 10.81 -5.90
CA GLN A 11 21.78 12.18 -5.75
C GLN A 11 20.26 12.30 -5.66
N PRO A 12 19.43 11.61 -6.49
CA PRO A 12 17.98 11.70 -6.35
C PRO A 12 17.41 10.97 -5.14
N PHE A 13 18.16 10.03 -4.55
CA PHE A 13 17.73 9.30 -3.34
C PHE A 13 18.08 10.04 -2.06
N PHE A 14 19.13 10.87 -2.08
CA PHE A 14 19.68 11.55 -0.91
C PHE A 14 19.24 13.01 -0.76
N GLN A 15 18.48 13.56 -1.67
CA GLN A 15 17.79 14.80 -1.37
C GLN A 15 16.74 14.51 -0.28
N SER A 16 17.17 14.63 0.97
CA SER A 16 16.27 14.88 2.07
C SER A 16 15.56 16.19 1.76
N SER A 17 14.46 16.08 1.02
CA SER A 17 13.50 17.17 1.01
C SER A 17 12.98 17.23 2.44
N SER A 18 13.31 18.31 3.13
CA SER A 18 12.63 18.77 4.34
C SER A 18 11.13 19.01 4.12
N ASN A 19 10.59 18.58 3.01
CA ASN A 19 9.19 18.52 2.65
C ASN A 19 8.64 17.17 3.02
N THR A 20 7.95 17.11 4.16
CA THR A 20 7.22 15.97 4.73
C THR A 20 6.13 15.37 3.81
N ASN A 21 5.99 15.84 2.58
CA ASN A 21 5.04 15.39 1.57
C ASN A 21 5.66 14.62 0.39
N ALA A 22 6.95 14.28 0.43
CA ALA A 22 7.54 13.45 -0.60
C ALA A 22 6.92 12.04 -0.53
N LEU A 23 6.28 11.63 -1.62
CA LEU A 23 5.79 10.25 -1.77
C LEU A 23 6.97 9.30 -1.61
N PRO A 24 6.83 8.24 -0.81
CA PRO A 24 7.89 7.27 -0.63
C PRO A 24 8.30 6.67 -1.96
N ASP A 25 9.61 6.58 -2.19
CA ASP A 25 10.15 6.03 -3.43
C ASP A 25 9.84 4.53 -3.55
N HIS A 26 9.27 4.16 -4.68
CA HIS A 26 9.13 2.77 -5.09
C HIS A 26 10.31 2.39 -5.98
N VAL A 27 10.84 1.20 -5.77
CA VAL A 27 12.10 0.79 -6.37
C VAL A 27 12.08 -0.66 -6.85
N TYR A 28 12.96 -0.92 -7.83
CA TYR A 28 13.33 -2.25 -8.25
C TYR A 28 14.53 -2.75 -7.44
N LEU A 29 14.47 -4.00 -7.03
CA LEU A 29 15.57 -4.71 -6.38
C LEU A 29 15.94 -5.96 -7.16
N VAL A 30 17.22 -6.34 -7.07
CA VAL A 30 17.70 -7.56 -7.70
C VAL A 30 16.91 -8.77 -7.22
N CYS A 31 16.56 -9.64 -8.15
CA CYS A 31 15.97 -10.94 -7.87
C CYS A 31 17.03 -12.03 -8.02
N GLU A 32 16.97 -13.03 -7.19
CA GLU A 32 17.72 -14.27 -7.31
C GLU A 32 16.74 -15.44 -7.45
N PRO A 33 16.90 -16.32 -8.45
CA PRO A 33 18.01 -16.39 -9.41
C PRO A 33 17.94 -15.32 -10.53
N PRO A 34 19.08 -15.05 -11.20
CA PRO A 34 19.12 -14.17 -12.36
C PRO A 34 18.17 -14.62 -13.48
N GLY A 35 17.52 -13.65 -14.12
CA GLY A 35 16.56 -13.92 -15.20
C GLY A 35 15.09 -13.76 -14.81
N GLU A 36 14.78 -13.75 -13.52
CA GLU A 36 13.44 -13.39 -13.04
C GLU A 36 13.28 -11.85 -12.99
N PRO A 37 12.02 -11.35 -13.10
CA PRO A 37 11.76 -9.92 -12.98
C PRO A 37 12.21 -9.37 -11.63
N TYR A 38 12.81 -8.17 -11.62
CA TYR A 38 13.21 -7.49 -10.38
C TYR A 38 12.06 -7.42 -9.37
N TYR A 39 12.39 -7.59 -8.11
CA TYR A 39 11.45 -7.38 -7.01
C TYR A 39 11.02 -5.90 -6.93
N LEU A 40 9.85 -5.67 -6.36
CA LEU A 40 9.27 -4.34 -6.18
C LEU A 40 9.16 -4.03 -4.69
N GLY A 41 9.69 -2.91 -4.27
CA GLY A 41 9.65 -2.47 -2.88
C GLY A 41 9.34 -0.97 -2.75
N ARG A 42 8.80 -0.61 -1.59
CA ARG A 42 8.66 0.77 -1.14
C ARG A 42 9.70 1.03 -0.07
N ILE A 43 10.53 2.06 -0.25
CA ILE A 43 11.52 2.45 0.75
C ILE A 43 10.79 3.06 1.94
N MET A 44 11.02 2.50 3.11
CA MET A 44 10.49 2.98 4.38
C MET A 44 11.54 3.78 5.14
N GLU A 45 12.81 3.35 5.06
CA GLU A 45 13.90 3.91 5.83
C GLU A 45 15.25 3.60 5.17
N PHE A 46 16.19 4.53 5.28
CA PHE A 46 17.60 4.32 4.97
C PHE A 46 18.35 3.99 6.25
N LEU A 47 19.12 2.91 6.24
CA LEU A 47 19.85 2.45 7.41
C LEU A 47 21.35 2.69 7.24
N HIS A 48 21.95 3.20 8.31
CA HIS A 48 23.39 3.42 8.39
C HIS A 48 24.10 2.22 9.00
N ILE A 49 25.35 2.01 8.62
CA ILE A 49 26.23 1.00 9.23
C ILE A 49 26.21 1.20 10.75
N ASN A 50 26.02 0.11 11.49
CA ASN A 50 26.00 0.09 12.95
C ASN A 50 25.01 1.07 13.59
N ASN A 51 23.92 1.48 12.87
CA ASN A 51 22.97 2.50 13.33
C ASN A 51 23.62 3.85 13.68
N ASN A 52 24.79 4.14 13.13
CA ASN A 52 25.51 5.37 13.35
C ASN A 52 25.29 6.35 12.18
N VAL A 53 24.60 7.45 12.42
CA VAL A 53 24.27 8.48 11.40
C VAL A 53 25.53 9.08 10.72
N LYS A 54 26.71 8.99 11.35
CA LYS A 54 27.97 9.44 10.78
C LYS A 54 28.56 8.47 9.76
N GLU A 55 28.11 7.22 9.79
CA GLU A 55 28.52 6.18 8.84
C GLU A 55 27.71 6.27 7.55
N PRO A 56 28.23 5.79 6.42
CA PRO A 56 27.46 5.75 5.17
C PRO A 56 26.22 4.86 5.28
N ILE A 57 25.22 5.17 4.45
CA ILE A 57 24.05 4.31 4.28
C ILE A 57 24.46 3.05 3.52
N ASP A 58 24.11 1.89 4.04
CA ASP A 58 24.47 0.59 3.44
C ASP A 58 23.25 -0.32 3.20
N ALA A 59 22.12 -0.02 3.85
CA ALA A 59 20.91 -0.83 3.74
C ALA A 59 19.63 0.01 3.65
N LEU A 60 18.56 -0.64 3.25
CA LEU A 60 17.21 -0.09 3.10
C LEU A 60 16.22 -0.97 3.85
N ARG A 61 15.33 -0.36 4.62
CA ARG A 61 14.10 -1.02 5.08
C ARG A 61 13.03 -0.83 4.02
N LEU A 62 12.41 -1.93 3.61
CA LEU A 62 11.46 -1.97 2.51
C LEU A 62 10.16 -2.63 2.93
N ASN A 63 9.04 -2.17 2.37
CA ASN A 63 7.81 -2.94 2.28
C ASN A 63 7.67 -3.49 0.87
N TRP A 64 7.40 -4.80 0.75
CA TRP A 64 7.35 -5.50 -0.51
C TRP A 64 6.01 -5.34 -1.23
N TYR A 65 6.06 -5.34 -2.56
CA TYR A 65 4.94 -5.57 -3.44
C TYR A 65 5.10 -6.90 -4.16
N TYR A 66 4.02 -7.65 -4.28
CA TYR A 66 4.01 -8.94 -4.93
C TYR A 66 3.32 -8.88 -6.30
N ARG A 67 3.90 -9.50 -7.32
CA ARG A 67 3.20 -9.75 -8.57
C ARG A 67 2.22 -10.90 -8.42
N PRO A 68 1.15 -10.97 -9.25
CA PRO A 68 0.20 -12.10 -9.20
C PRO A 68 0.89 -13.46 -9.28
N LYS A 69 1.89 -13.63 -10.15
CA LYS A 69 2.63 -14.89 -10.32
C LYS A 69 3.34 -15.33 -9.02
N GLU A 70 3.91 -14.40 -8.27
CA GLU A 70 4.68 -14.67 -7.05
C GLU A 70 3.81 -15.20 -5.89
N ILE A 71 2.50 -14.95 -5.97
CA ILE A 71 1.52 -15.38 -4.96
C ILE A 71 0.50 -16.40 -5.50
N GLY A 72 0.88 -17.11 -6.59
CA GLY A 72 0.05 -18.16 -7.17
C GLY A 72 -1.25 -17.69 -7.80
N LYS A 73 -1.37 -16.40 -8.16
CA LYS A 73 -2.54 -15.84 -8.84
C LYS A 73 -2.37 -15.86 -10.35
N LYS A 74 -3.48 -16.07 -11.06
CA LYS A 74 -3.52 -15.91 -12.51
C LYS A 74 -3.23 -14.45 -12.87
N VAL A 75 -2.29 -14.24 -13.79
CA VAL A 75 -1.95 -12.91 -14.29
C VAL A 75 -3.05 -12.45 -15.24
N SER A 76 -3.80 -11.43 -14.84
CA SER A 76 -4.79 -10.75 -15.69
C SER A 76 -4.24 -9.45 -16.26
N ASP A 77 -3.35 -8.80 -15.52
CA ASP A 77 -2.69 -7.56 -15.87
C ASP A 77 -1.25 -7.60 -15.37
N THR A 78 -0.29 -7.43 -16.26
CA THR A 78 1.16 -7.46 -15.94
C THR A 78 1.60 -6.25 -15.11
N ARG A 79 0.80 -5.20 -15.06
CA ARG A 79 1.05 -3.99 -14.27
C ARG A 79 0.37 -4.01 -12.89
N GLN A 80 -0.46 -5.03 -12.63
CA GLN A 80 -1.06 -5.22 -11.31
C GLN A 80 -0.04 -5.80 -10.35
N VAL A 81 -0.03 -5.22 -9.14
CA VAL A 81 0.73 -5.73 -8.00
C VAL A 81 -0.14 -5.74 -6.75
N PHE A 82 0.30 -6.42 -5.71
CA PHE A 82 -0.35 -6.47 -4.41
C PHE A 82 0.55 -5.79 -3.38
N ALA A 83 0.02 -4.82 -2.66
CA ALA A 83 0.71 -4.25 -1.51
C ALA A 83 0.88 -5.34 -0.43
N SER A 84 1.83 -5.17 0.45
CA SER A 84 2.02 -6.11 1.54
C SER A 84 2.52 -5.38 2.80
N MET A 85 2.28 -5.99 3.95
CA MET A 85 2.86 -5.56 5.23
C MET A 85 4.21 -6.24 5.50
N HIS A 86 4.67 -7.07 4.57
CA HIS A 86 5.96 -7.72 4.69
C HIS A 86 7.08 -6.70 4.53
N SER A 87 7.79 -6.47 5.60
CA SER A 87 8.95 -5.57 5.65
C SER A 87 10.23 -6.37 5.84
N ASP A 88 11.28 -5.93 5.15
CA ASP A 88 12.58 -6.57 5.24
C ASP A 88 13.70 -5.54 5.07
N ILE A 89 14.92 -5.92 5.41
CA ILE A 89 16.12 -5.11 5.23
C ILE A 89 16.91 -5.69 4.06
N SER A 90 17.18 -4.84 3.07
CA SER A 90 17.95 -5.19 1.88
C SER A 90 19.19 -4.31 1.77
N PRO A 91 20.33 -4.87 1.33
CA PRO A 91 21.52 -4.06 1.12
C PRO A 91 21.29 -3.03 0.02
N LEU A 92 21.89 -1.86 0.14
CA LEU A 92 21.79 -0.78 -0.85
C LEU A 92 22.27 -1.25 -2.24
N THR A 93 23.18 -2.19 -2.29
CA THR A 93 23.69 -2.81 -3.53
C THR A 93 22.65 -3.61 -4.30
N ALA A 94 21.54 -4.01 -3.66
CA ALA A 94 20.43 -4.68 -4.34
C ALA A 94 19.57 -3.73 -5.20
N LEU A 95 19.68 -2.43 -4.99
CA LEU A 95 18.88 -1.43 -5.68
C LEU A 95 19.21 -1.38 -7.19
N ARG A 96 18.18 -1.34 -8.04
CA ARG A 96 18.34 -1.32 -9.51
C ARG A 96 17.76 -0.08 -10.17
N GLY A 97 16.76 0.54 -9.61
CA GLY A 97 16.17 1.75 -10.16
C GLY A 97 14.86 2.12 -9.48
N LYS A 98 14.29 3.24 -9.92
CA LYS A 98 12.97 3.70 -9.48
C LYS A 98 11.85 3.15 -10.34
N CYS A 99 10.70 2.93 -9.74
CA CYS A 99 9.46 2.67 -10.42
C CYS A 99 8.33 3.51 -9.80
N GLN A 100 7.17 3.48 -10.39
CA GLN A 100 5.98 4.15 -9.88
C GLN A 100 4.91 3.11 -9.56
N ILE A 101 4.43 3.10 -8.32
CA ILE A 101 3.33 2.24 -7.91
C ILE A 101 2.23 3.13 -7.31
N LYS A 102 1.05 3.11 -7.92
CA LYS A 102 -0.10 3.93 -7.50
C LYS A 102 -1.27 3.04 -7.08
N HIS A 103 -2.06 3.53 -6.13
CA HIS A 103 -3.34 2.91 -5.87
C HIS A 103 -4.27 3.10 -7.09
N LYS A 104 -5.07 2.08 -7.42
CA LYS A 104 -5.97 2.09 -8.58
C LYS A 104 -6.88 3.33 -8.63
N ALA A 105 -7.34 3.80 -7.49
CA ALA A 105 -8.20 5.00 -7.41
C ALA A 105 -7.46 6.32 -7.71
N GLU A 106 -6.13 6.31 -7.73
CA GLU A 106 -5.30 7.47 -8.10
C GLU A 106 -4.92 7.46 -9.59
N VAL A 107 -5.32 6.40 -10.30
CA VAL A 107 -5.04 6.23 -11.72
C VAL A 107 -6.27 6.64 -12.51
N GLU A 108 -6.19 7.74 -13.26
CA GLU A 108 -7.31 8.22 -14.10
C GLU A 108 -7.68 7.21 -15.19
N LYS A 109 -6.67 6.68 -15.89
CA LYS A 109 -6.86 5.72 -16.99
C LYS A 109 -5.84 4.59 -16.87
N LEU A 110 -6.30 3.37 -16.61
CA LEU A 110 -5.43 2.19 -16.50
C LEU A 110 -4.69 1.88 -17.81
N ASP A 111 -5.31 2.14 -18.96
CA ASP A 111 -4.68 1.88 -20.26
C ASP A 111 -3.46 2.78 -20.49
N VAL A 112 -3.53 4.04 -20.05
CA VAL A 112 -2.38 4.96 -20.10
C VAL A 112 -1.29 4.47 -19.15
N LEU A 113 -1.64 4.04 -17.94
CA LEU A 113 -0.65 3.47 -17.01
C LEU A 113 0.03 2.22 -17.59
N ARG A 114 -0.73 1.34 -18.25
CA ARG A 114 -0.17 0.12 -18.89
C ARG A 114 0.87 0.43 -19.95
N MET A 115 0.70 1.53 -20.68
CA MET A 115 1.65 2.02 -21.68
C MET A 115 2.83 2.79 -21.06
N THR A 116 2.68 3.26 -19.82
CA THR A 116 3.73 4.00 -19.14
C THR A 116 4.80 3.03 -18.60
N LYS A 117 6.05 3.29 -18.96
CA LYS A 117 7.18 2.49 -18.51
C LYS A 117 7.33 2.56 -16.99
N ASP A 118 7.75 1.45 -16.38
CA ASP A 118 8.05 1.34 -14.94
C ASP A 118 6.90 1.77 -14.01
N SER A 119 5.64 1.63 -14.50
CA SER A 119 4.45 2.01 -13.76
C SER A 119 3.57 0.80 -13.44
N PHE A 120 3.10 0.73 -12.19
CA PHE A 120 2.28 -0.35 -11.65
C PHE A 120 1.11 0.24 -10.85
N TRP A 121 0.10 -0.61 -10.61
CA TRP A 121 -1.04 -0.26 -9.80
C TRP A 121 -1.44 -1.38 -8.85
N TYR A 122 -2.05 -1.02 -7.72
CA TYR A 122 -2.61 -1.95 -6.75
C TYR A 122 -3.99 -1.50 -6.27
N ASP A 123 -4.81 -2.44 -5.83
CA ASP A 123 -6.09 -2.22 -5.15
C ASP A 123 -6.28 -3.19 -3.98
N LYS A 124 -5.33 -4.10 -3.79
CA LYS A 124 -5.38 -5.13 -2.76
C LYS A 124 -4.06 -5.22 -2.01
N LEU A 125 -4.19 -5.67 -0.76
CA LEU A 125 -3.07 -6.08 0.08
C LEU A 125 -3.06 -7.60 0.18
N TYR A 126 -1.89 -8.20 0.14
CA TYR A 126 -1.65 -9.62 0.40
C TYR A 126 -0.86 -9.80 1.68
N ASP A 127 -1.44 -10.56 2.62
CA ASP A 127 -0.76 -11.00 3.82
C ASP A 127 -0.10 -12.35 3.54
N ARG A 128 1.25 -12.37 3.47
CA ARG A 128 2.01 -13.58 3.16
C ARG A 128 2.02 -14.60 4.30
N TYR A 129 1.78 -14.17 5.54
CA TYR A 129 1.87 -15.04 6.71
C TYR A 129 0.64 -15.92 6.87
N ILE A 130 -0.54 -15.37 6.56
CA ILE A 130 -1.82 -16.08 6.63
C ILE A 130 -2.45 -16.35 5.26
N HIS A 131 -1.73 -16.00 4.17
CA HIS A 131 -2.16 -16.17 2.78
C HIS A 131 -3.54 -15.59 2.48
N ARG A 132 -3.86 -14.41 3.05
CA ARG A 132 -5.13 -13.71 2.85
C ARG A 132 -4.95 -12.44 2.05
N TYR A 133 -6.06 -12.06 1.42
CA TYR A 133 -6.17 -10.82 0.65
C TYR A 133 -7.14 -9.87 1.33
N TYR A 134 -6.88 -8.57 1.16
CA TYR A 134 -7.71 -7.50 1.68
C TYR A 134 -7.91 -6.46 0.59
N ASP A 135 -9.08 -5.82 0.55
CA ASP A 135 -9.31 -4.66 -0.29
C ASP A 135 -8.68 -3.44 0.38
N VAL A 136 -7.96 -2.63 -0.40
CA VAL A 136 -7.39 -1.35 0.04
C VAL A 136 -8.29 -0.24 -0.49
N ILE A 137 -8.87 0.55 0.39
CA ILE A 137 -9.86 1.58 0.04
C ILE A 137 -9.32 2.94 0.46
N PRO A 138 -9.24 3.91 -0.47
CA PRO A 138 -8.90 5.29 -0.11
C PRO A 138 -9.93 5.89 0.85
N VAL A 139 -9.47 6.57 1.88
CA VAL A 139 -10.34 7.15 2.91
C VAL A 139 -11.35 8.14 2.32
N PHE A 140 -11.00 8.87 1.25
CA PHE A 140 -11.93 9.79 0.59
C PHE A 140 -13.15 9.09 -0.04
N GLN A 141 -13.07 7.77 -0.33
CA GLN A 141 -14.19 6.97 -0.83
C GLN A 141 -15.08 6.40 0.28
N VAL A 142 -14.66 6.52 1.52
CA VAL A 142 -15.40 5.99 2.67
C VAL A 142 -16.50 6.97 3.05
N ILE A 143 -17.76 6.54 2.91
CA ILE A 143 -18.96 7.38 3.15
C ILE A 143 -19.87 6.80 4.25
N ASN A 144 -19.82 5.49 4.49
CA ASN A 144 -20.71 4.79 5.43
C ASN A 144 -20.06 4.59 6.80
N VAL A 145 -19.62 5.68 7.42
CA VAL A 145 -19.08 5.69 8.78
C VAL A 145 -19.60 6.92 9.51
N PRO A 146 -19.69 6.89 10.85
CA PRO A 146 -20.06 8.06 11.64
C PRO A 146 -19.13 9.25 11.36
N VAL A 147 -19.66 10.46 11.44
CA VAL A 147 -18.91 11.71 11.14
C VAL A 147 -17.64 11.82 12.00
N SER A 148 -17.73 11.45 13.29
CA SER A 148 -16.58 11.44 14.19
C SER A 148 -15.48 10.48 13.75
N VAL A 149 -15.86 9.29 13.26
CA VAL A 149 -14.92 8.29 12.72
C VAL A 149 -14.32 8.78 11.42
N LYS A 150 -15.16 9.33 10.52
CA LYS A 150 -14.69 9.89 9.23
C LYS A 150 -13.63 10.97 9.43
N LYS A 151 -13.87 11.88 10.38
CA LYS A 151 -12.91 12.94 10.74
C LYS A 151 -11.54 12.35 11.13
N VAL A 152 -11.52 11.36 12.02
CA VAL A 152 -10.27 10.70 12.43
C VAL A 152 -9.58 9.98 11.28
N LEU A 153 -10.37 9.33 10.39
CA LEU A 153 -9.82 8.68 9.22
C LEU A 153 -9.15 9.69 8.27
N ASP A 154 -9.84 10.79 7.97
CA ASP A 154 -9.34 11.84 7.06
C ASP A 154 -8.08 12.53 7.60
N GLU A 155 -7.99 12.70 8.92
CA GLU A 155 -6.83 13.35 9.56
C GLU A 155 -5.60 12.45 9.61
N ARG A 156 -5.78 11.13 9.71
CA ARG A 156 -4.68 10.22 10.04
C ARG A 156 -4.29 9.24 8.95
N TRP A 157 -5.22 8.93 8.02
CA TRP A 157 -5.06 7.78 7.14
C TRP A 157 -5.35 8.12 5.69
N LYS A 158 -4.54 7.59 4.79
CA LYS A 158 -4.78 7.68 3.35
C LYS A 158 -5.68 6.54 2.85
N TYR A 159 -5.56 5.36 3.47
CA TYR A 159 -6.28 4.14 3.09
C TYR A 159 -6.78 3.39 4.32
N ILE A 160 -7.84 2.63 4.14
CA ILE A 160 -8.30 1.59 5.06
C ILE A 160 -8.17 0.22 4.39
N ILE A 161 -8.00 -0.80 5.21
CA ILE A 161 -7.87 -2.20 4.77
C ILE A 161 -9.10 -2.95 5.28
N VAL A 162 -9.80 -3.62 4.36
CA VAL A 162 -11.02 -4.37 4.67
C VAL A 162 -10.98 -5.75 4.03
N GLU A 163 -11.74 -6.71 4.58
CA GLU A 163 -11.87 -8.04 3.98
C GLU A 163 -12.39 -7.94 2.55
N VAL A 164 -11.87 -8.81 1.67
CA VAL A 164 -12.26 -8.84 0.25
C VAL A 164 -13.77 -8.99 0.11
N GLY A 165 -14.35 -8.13 -0.71
CA GLY A 165 -15.79 -8.09 -0.99
C GLY A 165 -16.60 -7.20 -0.04
N ARG A 166 -16.02 -6.75 1.08
CA ARG A 166 -16.70 -5.85 2.01
C ARG A 166 -16.52 -4.35 1.68
N GLY A 167 -15.68 -4.03 0.72
CA GLY A 167 -15.38 -2.65 0.35
C GLY A 167 -16.63 -1.83 0.02
N LYS A 168 -17.64 -2.43 -0.62
CA LYS A 168 -18.90 -1.77 -0.95
C LYS A 168 -19.71 -1.34 0.28
N GLU A 169 -19.54 -1.97 1.43
CA GLU A 169 -20.21 -1.59 2.67
C GLU A 169 -19.78 -0.20 3.12
N PHE A 170 -18.55 0.17 2.83
CA PHE A 170 -17.96 1.45 3.21
C PHE A 170 -18.09 2.53 2.12
N THR A 171 -18.17 2.15 0.84
CA THR A 171 -18.09 3.07 -0.29
C THR A 171 -19.42 3.29 -1.03
N SER A 172 -20.46 2.51 -0.74
CA SER A 172 -21.76 2.66 -1.40
C SER A 172 -22.74 3.42 -0.52
N ALA A 173 -23.50 4.32 -1.12
CA ALA A 173 -24.58 5.01 -0.41
C ALA A 173 -25.62 4.02 0.12
N VAL A 174 -26.09 4.29 1.33
CA VAL A 174 -27.16 3.53 1.96
C VAL A 174 -28.43 3.66 1.14
N LYS A 175 -29.00 2.53 0.71
CA LYS A 175 -30.26 2.51 -0.02
C LYS A 175 -31.41 2.24 0.95
N THR A 176 -32.35 3.14 1.01
CA THR A 176 -33.63 2.90 1.69
C THR A 176 -34.56 2.10 0.79
N CYS A 177 -35.30 1.18 1.37
CA CYS A 177 -36.33 0.45 0.65
C CYS A 177 -37.47 1.42 0.26
N LYS A 178 -37.75 1.55 -1.04
CA LYS A 178 -38.82 2.40 -1.56
C LYS A 178 -40.20 2.01 -1.05
N ARG A 179 -40.39 0.74 -0.63
CA ARG A 179 -41.69 0.21 -0.22
C ARG A 179 -41.96 0.38 1.28
N CYS A 180 -40.96 0.32 2.13
CA CYS A 180 -41.16 0.40 3.58
C CYS A 180 -40.31 1.46 4.29
N SER A 181 -39.60 2.27 3.52
CA SER A 181 -38.70 3.35 4.00
C SER A 181 -37.66 2.88 5.03
N ARG A 182 -37.51 1.54 5.23
CA ARG A 182 -36.49 0.97 6.09
C ARG A 182 -35.17 0.88 5.35
N TYR A 183 -34.10 1.04 6.06
CA TYR A 183 -32.76 0.81 5.54
C TYR A 183 -32.61 -0.65 5.11
N SER A 184 -31.87 -0.93 4.04
CA SER A 184 -31.64 -2.30 3.62
C SER A 184 -30.94 -3.07 4.77
N ALA A 185 -31.17 -4.39 4.86
CA ALA A 185 -30.69 -5.24 5.96
C ALA A 185 -29.15 -5.12 6.23
N ARG A 186 -28.39 -4.60 5.25
CA ARG A 186 -26.97 -4.27 5.42
C ARG A 186 -26.73 -3.04 6.32
N CYS A 187 -27.74 -2.19 6.53
CA CYS A 187 -27.63 -0.98 7.36
C CYS A 187 -28.05 -1.21 8.81
N VAL A 188 -28.95 -2.16 9.08
CA VAL A 188 -29.37 -2.50 10.45
C VAL A 188 -28.20 -3.07 11.27
N PHE A 189 -27.22 -3.68 10.59
CA PHE A 189 -25.99 -4.14 11.25
C PHE A 189 -25.08 -2.99 11.72
N LEU A 190 -25.20 -1.81 11.11
CA LEU A 190 -24.39 -0.64 11.49
C LEU A 190 -24.94 0.08 12.71
N ASP A 191 -26.26 0.15 12.90
CA ASP A 191 -26.84 0.93 14.00
C ASP A 191 -26.75 0.25 15.38
N SER A 192 -26.83 -1.08 15.44
CA SER A 192 -26.72 -1.81 16.71
C SER A 192 -25.28 -2.17 17.13
N GLN A 193 -24.32 -2.02 16.22
CA GLN A 193 -22.92 -2.35 16.44
C GLN A 193 -21.95 -1.17 16.27
N VAL A 194 -22.46 0.02 16.02
CA VAL A 194 -21.63 1.22 15.72
C VAL A 194 -20.67 1.55 16.85
N SER A 195 -21.06 1.33 18.13
CA SER A 195 -20.14 1.49 19.25
C SER A 195 -19.04 0.42 19.30
N ASN A 196 -19.38 -0.82 18.92
CA ASN A 196 -18.42 -1.93 18.90
C ASN A 196 -17.62 -1.97 17.60
N LEU A 197 -18.24 -1.66 16.44
CA LEU A 197 -17.53 -1.62 15.15
C LEU A 197 -16.62 -0.40 15.03
N ALA A 198 -16.98 0.75 15.58
CA ALA A 198 -16.06 1.89 15.66
C ALA A 198 -14.84 1.51 16.50
N ASN A 199 -15.03 0.82 17.61
CA ASN A 199 -13.95 0.33 18.45
C ASN A 199 -13.17 -0.82 17.80
N ILE A 200 -13.83 -1.73 17.10
CA ILE A 200 -13.19 -2.83 16.35
C ILE A 200 -12.49 -2.29 15.10
N LEU A 201 -13.10 -1.35 14.36
CA LEU A 201 -12.46 -0.70 13.21
C LEU A 201 -11.27 0.14 13.65
N ILE A 202 -11.40 0.91 14.73
CA ILE A 202 -10.30 1.67 15.33
C ILE A 202 -9.25 0.71 15.89
N ALA A 203 -9.62 -0.37 16.55
CA ALA A 203 -8.68 -1.38 17.04
C ALA A 203 -8.02 -2.14 15.88
N THR A 204 -8.75 -2.53 14.84
CA THR A 204 -8.20 -3.19 13.65
C THR A 204 -7.32 -2.24 12.86
N ILE A 205 -7.74 -0.99 12.69
CA ILE A 205 -6.94 0.07 12.08
C ILE A 205 -5.70 0.35 12.93
N LEU A 206 -5.83 0.47 14.24
CA LEU A 206 -4.70 0.73 15.16
C LEU A 206 -3.74 -0.46 15.24
N LEU A 207 -4.23 -1.70 15.21
CA LEU A 207 -3.40 -2.90 15.17
C LEU A 207 -2.70 -3.06 13.81
N THR A 208 -3.39 -2.73 12.71
CA THR A 208 -2.84 -2.82 11.35
C THR A 208 -1.85 -1.69 11.07
N VAL A 209 -2.01 -0.54 11.72
CA VAL A 209 -1.25 0.68 11.44
C VAL A 209 -0.02 0.86 12.33
N ARG A 210 0.21 0.02 13.32
CA ARG A 210 1.53 0.01 13.99
C ARG A 210 2.70 -0.34 13.08
N PHE A 211 2.44 -0.65 11.78
CA PHE A 211 3.44 -1.15 10.83
C PHE A 211 3.38 -0.51 9.43
N VAL A 212 2.72 0.62 9.23
CA VAL A 212 2.74 1.34 7.95
C VAL A 212 3.30 2.75 8.12
#